data_c32e5035c78b5fe484772b3f38b8aabf
#
_entry.id   c32e5035c78b5fe484772b3f38b8aabf
#
_cell.length_a   1.000
_cell.length_b   1.000
_cell.length_c   1.000
_cell.angle_alpha   90.00
_cell.angle_beta   90.00
_cell.angle_gamma   90.00
#
_symmetry.space_group_name_H-M   'P 1'
#
loop_
_entity.id
_entity.type
_entity.pdbx_description
1 polymer ?
#
loop_
_entity_poly.entity_id
_entity_poly.type
_entity_poly.pdbx_seq_one_letter_code
_entity_poly.pdbx_strand_id
1 'polypeptide(L)'
;MQHDHACHHDRTSGSTTNGLKDPVCGMAVSEDSSHHYSHNGRDYFFCSAGCRSRFAASPGKYLDPAPQPDGDSDAWYTCPMHPEVRQKGPGSCPKCGMALEPEMPTLDEGEDPELVDFRRRFRVSLPFTLAVFVLAMFGHGWLPAASHNWVDLVLATPVVLWCGLPFFIRGAQSVVNRSPNMWTLIGLGTAAAYLYSLVATIAPGAFPESFVIDGRVSVYFEAAAVIISLTLMGQIFELRARSRTSEAIRSLLQLAPDTARRINDDSSEEDVPLSDVREGDRLRVRPGEKVPVDGEVAQGSSSVDESMLTGEPVPVSKRVGDTVIGATLNTSGS
;
A
#
# COMPACT_ATOMS: atom_id res chain seq x y z
N MET A 1 -14.33 24.97 -27.83
CA MET A 1 -13.10 24.78 -28.62
C MET A 1 -11.95 25.05 -27.70
N GLN A 2 -11.41 23.98 -27.12
CA GLN A 2 -10.22 24.02 -26.28
C GLN A 2 -9.24 23.01 -26.88
N HIS A 3 -8.12 23.52 -27.36
CA HIS A 3 -7.08 22.74 -28.00
C HIS A 3 -6.19 22.09 -26.93
N ASP A 4 -6.17 20.76 -26.93
CA ASP A 4 -5.17 19.94 -26.27
C ASP A 4 -3.82 20.14 -26.98
N HIS A 5 -2.86 20.75 -26.30
CA HIS A 5 -1.46 20.75 -26.74
C HIS A 5 -0.75 19.53 -26.20
N ALA A 6 -0.64 18.51 -27.03
CA ALA A 6 0.28 17.41 -26.86
C ALA A 6 1.72 17.92 -26.87
N CYS A 7 2.52 17.51 -25.88
CA CYS A 7 3.95 17.83 -25.82
C CYS A 7 4.69 17.04 -26.90
N HIS A 8 5.18 17.74 -27.95
CA HIS A 8 6.09 17.20 -28.94
C HIS A 8 7.51 17.12 -28.36
N HIS A 9 8.09 15.93 -28.40
CA HIS A 9 9.48 15.69 -28.09
C HIS A 9 10.37 16.15 -29.24
N ASP A 10 11.20 17.15 -29.00
CA ASP A 10 12.36 17.47 -29.82
C ASP A 10 13.62 16.96 -29.09
N ARG A 11 14.32 16.01 -29.68
CA ARG A 11 15.56 15.44 -29.14
C ARG A 11 16.73 16.20 -29.75
N THR A 12 17.37 17.09 -29.00
CA THR A 12 18.75 17.51 -29.31
C THR A 12 19.57 17.78 -28.05
N SER A 13 20.69 17.10 -28.02
CA SER A 13 21.98 17.39 -27.37
C SER A 13 22.09 17.56 -25.87
N GLY A 14 22.96 16.69 -25.32
CA GLY A 14 23.36 16.57 -23.94
C GLY A 14 23.97 17.81 -23.29
N SER A 15 23.60 18.00 -22.04
CA SER A 15 24.40 18.64 -21.03
C SER A 15 24.10 18.00 -19.68
N THR A 16 25.10 17.86 -18.86
CA THR A 16 25.14 17.30 -17.51
C THR A 16 24.00 17.84 -16.63
N THR A 17 22.96 17.03 -16.41
CA THR A 17 21.83 17.38 -15.56
C THR A 17 22.19 17.11 -14.11
N ASN A 18 22.43 18.14 -13.32
CA ASN A 18 22.22 18.11 -11.88
C ASN A 18 20.75 17.75 -11.64
N GLY A 19 20.47 16.73 -10.85
CA GLY A 19 19.19 16.04 -10.71
C GLY A 19 17.98 16.84 -10.20
N LEU A 20 17.74 18.06 -10.73
CA LEU A 20 16.55 18.87 -10.46
C LEU A 20 15.34 18.28 -11.18
N LYS A 21 14.22 18.21 -10.47
CA LYS A 21 12.95 17.70 -11.00
C LYS A 21 11.87 18.78 -10.93
N ASP A 22 11.05 18.86 -11.99
CA ASP A 22 9.85 19.68 -12.01
C ASP A 22 8.88 19.20 -10.91
N PRO A 23 8.52 20.04 -9.93
CA PRO A 23 7.68 19.63 -8.80
C PRO A 23 6.23 19.27 -9.19
N VAL A 24 5.79 19.61 -10.42
CA VAL A 24 4.43 19.32 -10.90
C VAL A 24 4.32 17.99 -11.64
N CYS A 25 5.32 17.63 -12.45
CA CYS A 25 5.27 16.44 -13.29
C CYS A 25 6.44 15.46 -13.10
N GLY A 26 7.44 15.79 -12.26
CA GLY A 26 8.58 14.92 -11.96
C GLY A 26 9.64 14.81 -13.05
N MET A 27 9.50 15.51 -14.20
CA MET A 27 10.49 15.47 -15.27
C MET A 27 11.80 16.15 -14.85
N ALA A 28 12.92 15.59 -15.30
CA ALA A 28 14.24 16.22 -15.10
C ALA A 28 14.29 17.58 -15.81
N VAL A 29 14.75 18.60 -15.10
CA VAL A 29 14.88 19.98 -15.58
C VAL A 29 16.27 20.52 -15.25
N SER A 30 16.71 21.52 -16.01
CA SER A 30 17.97 22.23 -15.82
C SER A 30 17.72 23.55 -15.08
N GLU A 31 18.70 24.07 -14.36
CA GLU A 31 18.68 25.39 -13.75
C GLU A 31 18.57 26.53 -14.80
N ASP A 32 18.93 26.24 -16.06
CA ASP A 32 18.80 27.18 -17.17
C ASP A 32 17.39 27.19 -17.79
N SER A 33 16.41 26.47 -17.21
CA SER A 33 15.05 26.46 -17.72
C SER A 33 14.44 27.87 -17.73
N SER A 34 13.93 28.31 -18.87
CA SER A 34 13.19 29.57 -19.01
C SER A 34 11.92 29.64 -18.17
N HIS A 35 11.48 28.50 -17.65
CA HIS A 35 10.29 28.35 -16.82
C HIS A 35 10.68 28.13 -15.36
N HIS A 36 10.90 29.24 -14.62
CA HIS A 36 11.18 29.19 -13.20
C HIS A 36 10.15 30.01 -12.40
N TYR A 37 10.03 29.71 -11.10
CA TYR A 37 9.18 30.42 -10.16
C TYR A 37 9.81 30.41 -8.77
N SER A 38 9.93 31.60 -8.15
CA SER A 38 10.45 31.72 -6.79
C SER A 38 9.34 31.69 -5.76
N HIS A 39 9.42 30.80 -4.77
CA HIS A 39 8.46 30.66 -3.68
C HIS A 39 9.20 30.50 -2.35
N ASN A 40 8.86 31.33 -1.35
CA ASN A 40 9.48 31.35 -0.03
C ASN A 40 11.03 31.43 -0.06
N GLY A 41 11.59 32.20 -1.04
CA GLY A 41 13.04 32.40 -1.17
C GLY A 41 13.79 31.24 -1.82
N ARG A 42 13.08 30.26 -2.39
CA ARG A 42 13.66 29.14 -3.13
C ARG A 42 13.15 29.13 -4.57
N ASP A 43 14.06 28.92 -5.52
CA ASP A 43 13.71 28.84 -6.94
C ASP A 43 13.37 27.41 -7.36
N TYR A 44 12.29 27.29 -8.13
CA TYR A 44 11.80 26.04 -8.69
C TYR A 44 11.79 26.12 -10.21
N PHE A 45 12.26 25.08 -10.87
CA PHE A 45 12.39 24.99 -12.31
C PHE A 45 11.38 24.01 -12.91
N PHE A 46 10.82 24.34 -14.07
CA PHE A 46 9.72 23.60 -14.68
C PHE A 46 10.05 23.21 -16.12
N CYS A 47 9.51 22.10 -16.58
CA CYS A 47 9.65 21.63 -17.96
C CYS A 47 8.85 22.47 -18.96
N SER A 48 7.83 23.21 -18.49
CA SER A 48 6.93 23.99 -19.35
C SER A 48 6.25 25.15 -18.61
N ALA A 49 5.75 26.12 -19.37
CA ALA A 49 4.93 27.22 -18.84
C ALA A 49 3.67 26.73 -18.14
N GLY A 50 3.07 25.61 -18.59
CA GLY A 50 1.91 24.99 -17.98
C GLY A 50 2.17 24.45 -16.59
N CYS A 51 3.32 23.78 -16.35
CA CYS A 51 3.74 23.33 -15.03
C CYS A 51 4.01 24.50 -14.10
N ARG A 52 4.72 25.51 -14.57
CA ARG A 52 4.96 26.76 -13.80
C ARG A 52 3.63 27.42 -13.37
N SER A 53 2.66 27.54 -14.26
CA SER A 53 1.37 28.17 -13.95
C SER A 53 0.56 27.38 -12.93
N ARG A 54 0.57 26.04 -13.01
CA ARG A 54 -0.10 25.16 -12.04
C ARG A 54 0.56 25.25 -10.66
N PHE A 55 1.87 25.30 -10.62
CA PHE A 55 2.61 25.49 -9.38
C PHE A 55 2.33 26.85 -8.75
N ALA A 56 2.39 27.95 -9.54
CA ALA A 56 2.13 29.29 -9.07
C ALA A 56 0.70 29.49 -8.52
N ALA A 57 -0.29 28.77 -9.08
CA ALA A 57 -1.67 28.80 -8.60
C ALA A 57 -1.87 28.11 -7.24
N SER A 58 -1.07 27.10 -6.89
CA SER A 58 -1.21 26.34 -5.65
C SER A 58 0.13 25.68 -5.24
N PRO A 59 1.14 26.47 -4.78
CA PRO A 59 2.45 25.93 -4.46
C PRO A 59 2.41 24.84 -3.35
N GLY A 60 1.60 25.04 -2.30
CA GLY A 60 1.46 24.11 -1.19
C GLY A 60 1.02 22.69 -1.63
N LYS A 61 0.24 22.58 -2.71
CA LYS A 61 -0.17 21.30 -3.26
C LYS A 61 1.00 20.44 -3.78
N TYR A 62 2.11 21.08 -4.17
CA TYR A 62 3.27 20.45 -4.78
C TYR A 62 4.50 20.46 -3.87
N LEU A 63 4.48 21.27 -2.81
CA LEU A 63 5.56 21.42 -1.83
C LEU A 63 5.25 20.71 -0.51
N ASP A 64 3.96 20.62 -0.13
CA ASP A 64 3.54 19.73 0.94
C ASP A 64 3.14 18.40 0.29
N PRO A 65 4.00 17.38 0.28
CA PRO A 65 3.56 16.05 -0.09
C PRO A 65 2.44 15.67 0.89
N ALA A 66 1.28 15.27 0.35
CA ALA A 66 0.32 14.53 1.16
C ALA A 66 1.13 13.48 1.94
N PRO A 67 0.85 13.22 3.24
CA PRO A 67 1.63 12.30 4.05
C PRO A 67 1.76 10.99 3.28
N GLN A 68 2.93 10.78 2.67
CA GLN A 68 3.29 9.50 2.11
C GLN A 68 3.47 8.60 3.33
N PRO A 69 2.90 7.41 3.34
CA PRO A 69 3.21 6.45 4.38
C PRO A 69 4.74 6.32 4.43
N ASP A 70 5.30 6.41 5.63
CA ASP A 70 6.74 6.31 5.92
C ASP A 70 7.26 4.92 5.49
N GLY A 71 7.48 4.75 4.20
CA GLY A 71 8.16 3.62 3.61
C GLY A 71 9.53 4.08 3.10
N ASP A 72 10.54 3.28 3.26
CA ASP A 72 11.87 3.54 2.74
C ASP A 72 11.78 3.90 1.25
N SER A 73 12.02 5.19 0.92
CA SER A 73 11.84 5.73 -0.43
C SER A 73 12.79 5.12 -1.47
N ASP A 74 13.82 4.41 -1.01
CA ASP A 74 14.80 3.72 -1.85
C ASP A 74 14.52 2.21 -2.02
N ALA A 75 13.61 1.66 -1.23
CA ALA A 75 13.21 0.26 -1.33
C ALA A 75 12.43 -0.02 -2.64
N TRP A 76 12.64 -1.21 -3.19
CA TRP A 76 11.89 -1.69 -4.32
C TRP A 76 10.54 -2.25 -3.88
N TYR A 77 9.49 -1.86 -4.59
CA TYR A 77 8.13 -2.32 -4.39
C TYR A 77 7.64 -3.05 -5.63
N THR A 78 6.91 -4.14 -5.41
CA THR A 78 6.34 -4.98 -6.46
C THR A 78 4.86 -5.24 -6.23
N CYS A 79 4.14 -5.61 -7.29
CA CYS A 79 2.77 -6.06 -7.17
C CYS A 79 2.73 -7.58 -7.02
N PRO A 80 2.10 -8.12 -5.95
CA PRO A 80 1.98 -9.58 -5.78
C PRO A 80 1.28 -10.29 -6.94
N MET A 81 0.36 -9.60 -7.63
CA MET A 81 -0.38 -10.12 -8.81
C MET A 81 0.33 -9.87 -10.13
N HIS A 82 1.27 -8.91 -10.18
CA HIS A 82 2.01 -8.50 -11.38
C HIS A 82 3.48 -8.29 -11.03
N PRO A 83 4.27 -9.37 -10.86
CA PRO A 83 5.67 -9.27 -10.44
C PRO A 83 6.56 -8.46 -11.38
N GLU A 84 6.12 -8.28 -12.64
CA GLU A 84 6.78 -7.42 -13.62
C GLU A 84 6.64 -5.91 -13.32
N VAL A 85 5.70 -5.54 -12.45
CA VAL A 85 5.52 -4.15 -12.01
C VAL A 85 6.40 -3.91 -10.79
N ARG A 86 7.53 -3.25 -11.02
CA ARG A 86 8.51 -2.88 -9.97
C ARG A 86 8.75 -1.39 -10.03
N GLN A 87 8.71 -0.74 -8.87
CA GLN A 87 9.07 0.69 -8.75
C GLN A 87 9.76 0.96 -7.40
N LYS A 88 10.50 2.06 -7.34
CA LYS A 88 11.04 2.57 -6.08
C LYS A 88 9.96 3.33 -5.32
N GLY A 89 9.84 3.02 -4.02
CA GLY A 89 8.86 3.63 -3.12
C GLY A 89 7.43 3.06 -3.23
N PRO A 90 6.59 3.38 -2.23
CA PRO A 90 5.21 2.91 -2.18
C PRO A 90 4.37 3.48 -3.32
N GLY A 91 3.31 2.76 -3.72
CA GLY A 91 2.43 3.20 -4.80
C GLY A 91 1.35 2.20 -5.11
N SER A 92 0.63 2.42 -6.23
CA SER A 92 -0.40 1.50 -6.71
C SER A 92 0.00 0.87 -8.02
N CYS A 93 -0.29 -0.40 -8.18
CA CYS A 93 -0.03 -1.13 -9.42
C CYS A 93 -0.85 -0.54 -10.58
N PRO A 94 -0.23 -0.12 -11.70
CA PRO A 94 -0.94 0.46 -12.84
C PRO A 94 -1.86 -0.54 -13.54
N LYS A 95 -1.63 -1.86 -13.37
CA LYS A 95 -2.44 -2.91 -14.00
C LYS A 95 -3.68 -3.29 -13.18
N CYS A 96 -3.57 -3.42 -11.86
CA CYS A 96 -4.68 -3.89 -11.03
C CYS A 96 -5.13 -2.88 -9.96
N GLY A 97 -4.42 -1.77 -9.77
CA GLY A 97 -4.76 -0.74 -8.78
C GLY A 97 -4.53 -1.14 -7.32
N MET A 98 -3.91 -2.30 -7.06
CA MET A 98 -3.55 -2.73 -5.71
C MET A 98 -2.33 -1.96 -5.22
N ALA A 99 -2.24 -1.74 -3.90
CA ALA A 99 -1.03 -1.22 -3.29
C ALA A 99 0.16 -2.15 -3.58
N LEU A 100 1.31 -1.56 -3.87
CA LEU A 100 2.56 -2.30 -4.05
C LEU A 100 3.13 -2.66 -2.69
N GLU A 101 3.78 -3.81 -2.60
CA GLU A 101 4.44 -4.31 -1.40
C GLU A 101 5.97 -4.20 -1.55
N PRO A 102 6.71 -3.92 -0.48
CA PRO A 102 8.17 -3.93 -0.54
C PRO A 102 8.68 -5.34 -0.84
N GLU A 103 9.68 -5.47 -1.72
CA GLU A 103 10.29 -6.77 -2.05
C GLU A 103 11.00 -7.39 -0.86
N MET A 104 11.58 -6.56 0.01
CA MET A 104 12.19 -6.97 1.28
C MET A 104 11.33 -6.42 2.42
N PRO A 105 10.83 -7.27 3.32
CA PRO A 105 10.09 -6.82 4.50
C PRO A 105 11.00 -5.94 5.37
N THR A 106 10.56 -4.71 5.66
CA THR A 106 11.22 -3.85 6.64
C THR A 106 10.74 -4.17 8.05
N LEU A 107 11.62 -4.05 9.05
CA LEU A 107 11.30 -4.41 10.44
C LEU A 107 10.30 -3.44 11.09
N ASP A 108 10.23 -2.20 10.61
CA ASP A 108 9.51 -1.07 11.23
C ASP A 108 8.20 -0.66 10.54
N GLU A 109 7.57 -1.50 9.74
CA GLU A 109 6.26 -1.16 9.20
C GLU A 109 5.16 -1.28 10.25
N GLY A 110 4.55 -0.16 10.59
CA GLY A 110 3.33 -0.10 11.39
C GLY A 110 2.14 -0.84 10.74
N GLU A 111 0.96 -0.74 11.34
CA GLU A 111 -0.27 -1.33 10.76
C GLU A 111 -0.54 -0.71 9.37
N ASP A 112 -0.78 -1.55 8.35
CA ASP A 112 -1.05 -1.11 6.98
C ASP A 112 -2.14 -0.01 6.93
N PRO A 113 -1.83 1.20 6.43
CA PRO A 113 -2.78 2.32 6.37
C PRO A 113 -4.03 1.98 5.57
N GLU A 114 -3.92 1.15 4.54
CA GLU A 114 -5.05 0.70 3.73
C GLU A 114 -5.97 -0.21 4.54
N LEU A 115 -5.43 -1.11 5.34
CA LEU A 115 -6.19 -1.97 6.25
C LEU A 115 -6.95 -1.15 7.29
N VAL A 116 -6.34 -0.10 7.84
CA VAL A 116 -6.97 0.81 8.81
C VAL A 116 -8.14 1.55 8.15
N ASP A 117 -7.96 2.09 6.94
CA ASP A 117 -9.01 2.80 6.19
C ASP A 117 -10.19 1.87 5.84
N PHE A 118 -9.90 0.68 5.31
CA PHE A 118 -10.96 -0.28 4.99
C PHE A 118 -11.71 -0.78 6.22
N ARG A 119 -11.03 -0.98 7.34
CA ARG A 119 -11.66 -1.33 8.62
C ARG A 119 -12.57 -0.21 9.12
N ARG A 120 -12.18 1.06 8.98
CA ARG A 120 -13.00 2.22 9.32
C ARG A 120 -14.24 2.29 8.44
N ARG A 121 -14.09 2.17 7.12
CA ARG A 121 -15.21 2.19 6.15
C ARG A 121 -16.17 1.04 6.38
N PHE A 122 -15.67 -0.16 6.63
CA PHE A 122 -16.50 -1.33 6.94
C PHE A 122 -17.33 -1.15 8.20
N ARG A 123 -16.73 -0.64 9.29
CA ARG A 123 -17.47 -0.36 10.54
C ARG A 123 -18.60 0.65 10.34
N VAL A 124 -18.40 1.62 9.47
CA VAL A 124 -19.45 2.60 9.13
C VAL A 124 -20.48 1.98 8.18
N SER A 125 -20.06 1.22 7.17
CA SER A 125 -21.00 0.64 6.19
C SER A 125 -21.96 -0.37 6.81
N LEU A 126 -21.50 -1.15 7.79
CA LEU A 126 -22.25 -2.27 8.36
C LEU A 126 -23.64 -1.90 8.91
N PRO A 127 -23.79 -0.89 9.79
CA PRO A 127 -25.12 -0.52 10.32
C PRO A 127 -26.07 0.00 9.23
N PHE A 128 -25.57 0.79 8.27
CA PHE A 128 -26.39 1.29 7.18
C PHE A 128 -26.82 0.16 6.23
N THR A 129 -25.90 -0.71 5.86
CA THR A 129 -26.18 -1.87 5.00
C THR A 129 -27.18 -2.81 5.66
N LEU A 130 -27.01 -3.07 6.98
CA LEU A 130 -27.94 -3.92 7.70
C LEU A 130 -29.34 -3.28 7.75
N ALA A 131 -29.42 -1.97 7.98
CA ALA A 131 -30.69 -1.24 7.99
C ALA A 131 -31.40 -1.30 6.65
N VAL A 132 -30.70 -1.02 5.53
CA VAL A 132 -31.27 -1.11 4.17
C VAL A 132 -31.70 -2.56 3.86
N PHE A 133 -30.87 -3.54 4.21
CA PHE A 133 -31.16 -4.94 3.98
C PHE A 133 -32.40 -5.42 4.73
N VAL A 134 -32.52 -5.07 6.01
CA VAL A 134 -33.69 -5.42 6.84
C VAL A 134 -34.94 -4.71 6.31
N LEU A 135 -34.82 -3.46 5.89
CA LEU A 135 -35.93 -2.71 5.32
C LEU A 135 -36.40 -3.32 3.99
N ALA A 136 -35.48 -3.72 3.13
CA ALA A 136 -35.80 -4.38 1.84
C ALA A 136 -36.44 -5.77 2.03
N MET A 137 -35.95 -6.56 3.01
CA MET A 137 -36.42 -7.94 3.20
C MET A 137 -37.69 -8.03 4.07
N PHE A 138 -37.81 -7.22 5.11
CA PHE A 138 -38.85 -7.34 6.14
C PHE A 138 -39.71 -6.07 6.28
N GLY A 139 -39.31 -4.97 5.64
CA GLY A 139 -39.94 -3.66 5.80
C GLY A 139 -41.23 -3.46 4.98
N HIS A 140 -41.75 -4.50 4.32
CA HIS A 140 -43.00 -4.41 3.58
C HIS A 140 -44.14 -4.02 4.51
N GLY A 141 -44.72 -2.83 4.27
CA GLY A 141 -45.81 -2.31 5.09
C GLY A 141 -45.38 -1.48 6.32
N TRP A 142 -44.09 -1.35 6.64
CA TRP A 142 -43.63 -0.50 7.72
C TRP A 142 -43.66 0.99 7.33
N LEU A 143 -43.44 1.28 6.05
CA LEU A 143 -43.41 2.64 5.51
C LEU A 143 -44.40 2.77 4.35
N PRO A 144 -44.95 4.00 4.11
CA PRO A 144 -45.72 4.28 2.91
C PRO A 144 -44.85 4.04 1.65
N ALA A 145 -45.46 3.49 0.59
CA ALA A 145 -44.76 3.17 -0.65
C ALA A 145 -43.93 4.33 -1.21
N ALA A 146 -44.47 5.54 -1.13
CA ALA A 146 -43.81 6.76 -1.62
C ALA A 146 -42.53 7.14 -0.84
N SER A 147 -42.42 6.79 0.45
CA SER A 147 -41.27 7.15 1.29
C SER A 147 -40.20 6.06 1.37
N HIS A 148 -40.55 4.83 1.05
CA HIS A 148 -39.65 3.68 1.19
C HIS A 148 -38.37 3.84 0.36
N ASN A 149 -38.48 4.12 -0.93
CA ASN A 149 -37.33 4.32 -1.82
C ASN A 149 -36.45 5.50 -1.41
N TRP A 150 -37.01 6.55 -0.82
CA TRP A 150 -36.26 7.68 -0.28
C TRP A 150 -35.45 7.33 0.96
N VAL A 151 -36.01 6.50 1.83
CA VAL A 151 -35.28 6.01 3.03
C VAL A 151 -34.13 5.10 2.59
N ASP A 152 -34.38 4.19 1.66
CA ASP A 152 -33.33 3.33 1.07
C ASP A 152 -32.23 4.15 0.42
N LEU A 153 -32.57 5.20 -0.34
CA LEU A 153 -31.61 6.13 -0.94
C LEU A 153 -30.74 6.80 0.13
N VAL A 154 -31.33 7.37 1.18
CA VAL A 154 -30.61 8.09 2.24
C VAL A 154 -29.65 7.14 2.98
N LEU A 155 -30.09 5.92 3.25
CA LEU A 155 -29.26 4.94 3.97
C LEU A 155 -28.16 4.34 3.09
N ALA A 156 -28.43 4.08 1.80
CA ALA A 156 -27.43 3.49 0.90
C ALA A 156 -26.39 4.50 0.40
N THR A 157 -26.74 5.77 0.28
CA THR A 157 -25.84 6.81 -0.25
C THR A 157 -24.48 6.89 0.46
N PRO A 158 -24.39 6.96 1.81
CA PRO A 158 -23.09 6.99 2.48
C PRO A 158 -22.28 5.70 2.25
N VAL A 159 -22.96 4.55 2.14
CA VAL A 159 -22.27 3.28 1.86
C VAL A 159 -21.69 3.27 0.46
N VAL A 160 -22.48 3.64 -0.55
CA VAL A 160 -22.03 3.56 -1.94
C VAL A 160 -21.02 4.67 -2.25
N LEU A 161 -21.31 5.93 -1.90
CA LEU A 161 -20.48 7.07 -2.31
C LEU A 161 -19.25 7.27 -1.44
N TRP A 162 -19.33 7.03 -0.13
CA TRP A 162 -18.17 7.22 0.75
C TRP A 162 -17.43 5.92 1.05
N CYS A 163 -18.12 4.88 1.49
CA CYS A 163 -17.45 3.61 1.79
C CYS A 163 -16.95 2.91 0.52
N GLY A 164 -17.69 3.01 -0.60
CA GLY A 164 -17.34 2.44 -1.89
C GLY A 164 -16.35 3.24 -2.74
N LEU A 165 -16.04 4.49 -2.35
CA LEU A 165 -15.20 5.40 -3.14
C LEU A 165 -13.87 4.78 -3.63
N PRO A 166 -13.09 4.05 -2.82
CA PRO A 166 -11.86 3.42 -3.27
C PRO A 166 -12.06 2.47 -4.45
N PHE A 167 -13.16 1.75 -4.47
CA PHE A 167 -13.47 0.78 -5.54
C PHE A 167 -13.83 1.48 -6.85
N PHE A 168 -14.56 2.59 -6.77
CA PHE A 168 -14.85 3.41 -7.96
C PHE A 168 -13.60 4.05 -8.53
N ILE A 169 -12.70 4.57 -7.69
CA ILE A 169 -11.43 5.16 -8.12
C ILE A 169 -10.57 4.10 -8.81
N ARG A 170 -10.39 2.93 -8.19
CA ARG A 170 -9.61 1.81 -8.75
C ARG A 170 -10.24 1.26 -10.03
N GLY A 171 -11.57 1.15 -10.07
CA GLY A 171 -12.31 0.75 -11.27
C GLY A 171 -12.11 1.74 -12.42
N ALA A 172 -12.22 3.04 -12.16
CA ALA A 172 -11.97 4.07 -13.17
C ALA A 172 -10.52 4.05 -13.67
N GLN A 173 -9.55 3.92 -12.77
CA GLN A 173 -8.12 3.81 -13.12
C GLN A 173 -7.86 2.57 -14.00
N SER A 174 -8.49 1.44 -13.71
CA SER A 174 -8.32 0.22 -14.49
C SER A 174 -8.84 0.37 -15.93
N VAL A 175 -9.94 1.11 -16.12
CA VAL A 175 -10.48 1.43 -17.46
C VAL A 175 -9.53 2.37 -18.19
N VAL A 176 -9.07 3.45 -17.54
CA VAL A 176 -8.10 4.40 -18.13
C VAL A 176 -6.81 3.69 -18.55
N ASN A 177 -6.32 2.77 -17.71
CA ASN A 177 -5.11 1.97 -17.98
C ASN A 177 -5.36 0.81 -18.96
N ARG A 178 -6.57 0.69 -19.53
CA ARG A 178 -6.97 -0.39 -20.45
C ARG A 178 -6.71 -1.80 -19.89
N SER A 179 -6.81 -1.95 -18.59
CA SER A 179 -6.63 -3.21 -17.86
C SER A 179 -7.84 -3.48 -16.95
N PRO A 180 -9.03 -3.81 -17.54
CA PRO A 180 -10.22 -4.11 -16.76
C PRO A 180 -9.97 -5.25 -15.80
N ASN A 181 -10.37 -5.08 -14.55
CA ASN A 181 -10.14 -6.01 -13.48
C ASN A 181 -11.37 -6.14 -12.57
N MET A 182 -11.23 -6.82 -11.44
CA MET A 182 -12.30 -7.00 -10.45
C MET A 182 -12.93 -5.65 -10.02
N TRP A 183 -12.12 -4.60 -9.87
CA TRP A 183 -12.59 -3.27 -9.46
C TRP A 183 -13.48 -2.62 -10.52
N THR A 184 -13.19 -2.84 -11.81
CA THR A 184 -14.04 -2.40 -12.91
C THR A 184 -15.42 -3.03 -12.82
N LEU A 185 -15.48 -4.34 -12.59
CA LEU A 185 -16.74 -5.09 -12.53
C LEU A 185 -17.58 -4.63 -11.32
N ILE A 186 -16.96 -4.56 -10.14
CA ILE A 186 -17.64 -4.12 -8.91
C ILE A 186 -18.12 -2.68 -9.04
N GLY A 187 -17.23 -1.78 -9.50
CA GLY A 187 -17.56 -0.36 -9.67
C GLY A 187 -18.68 -0.14 -10.67
N LEU A 188 -18.63 -0.79 -11.84
CA LEU A 188 -19.66 -0.67 -12.87
C LEU A 188 -21.01 -1.25 -12.41
N GLY A 189 -20.99 -2.45 -11.81
CA GLY A 189 -22.22 -3.11 -11.35
C GLY A 189 -22.92 -2.34 -10.23
N THR A 190 -22.17 -1.87 -9.23
CA THR A 190 -22.73 -1.08 -8.12
C THR A 190 -23.16 0.30 -8.57
N ALA A 191 -22.41 0.96 -9.48
CA ALA A 191 -22.82 2.23 -10.06
C ALA A 191 -24.12 2.09 -10.86
N ALA A 192 -24.25 1.07 -11.70
CA ALA A 192 -25.45 0.81 -12.47
C ALA A 192 -26.68 0.57 -11.57
N ALA A 193 -26.53 -0.26 -10.54
CA ALA A 193 -27.60 -0.52 -9.57
C ALA A 193 -28.01 0.75 -8.81
N TYR A 194 -27.05 1.53 -8.35
CA TYR A 194 -27.30 2.78 -7.63
C TYR A 194 -27.96 3.84 -8.53
N LEU A 195 -27.42 4.07 -9.73
CA LEU A 195 -27.94 5.08 -10.66
C LEU A 195 -29.35 4.71 -11.15
N TYR A 196 -29.59 3.44 -11.48
CA TYR A 196 -30.94 2.95 -11.80
C TYR A 196 -31.91 3.27 -10.66
N SER A 197 -31.56 2.89 -9.44
CA SER A 197 -32.41 3.09 -8.26
C SER A 197 -32.63 4.57 -7.93
N LEU A 198 -31.62 5.40 -8.16
CA LEU A 198 -31.71 6.86 -8.02
C LEU A 198 -32.75 7.43 -9.00
N VAL A 199 -32.67 7.05 -10.28
CA VAL A 199 -33.64 7.49 -11.31
C VAL A 199 -35.03 6.97 -10.99
N ALA A 200 -35.16 5.72 -10.56
CA ALA A 200 -36.44 5.10 -10.17
C ALA A 200 -37.09 5.82 -8.97
N THR A 201 -36.26 6.37 -8.05
CA THR A 201 -36.77 7.10 -6.88
C THR A 201 -37.16 8.54 -7.26
N ILE A 202 -36.36 9.25 -8.08
CA ILE A 202 -36.59 10.66 -8.41
C ILE A 202 -37.66 10.82 -9.50
N ALA A 203 -37.65 9.93 -10.50
CA ALA A 203 -38.52 10.01 -11.67
C ALA A 203 -39.25 8.68 -11.94
N PRO A 204 -40.11 8.22 -11.02
CA PRO A 204 -40.80 6.92 -11.18
C PRO A 204 -41.67 6.86 -12.43
N GLY A 205 -42.22 8.00 -12.89
CA GLY A 205 -43.02 8.09 -14.11
C GLY A 205 -42.27 7.87 -15.43
N ALA A 206 -40.93 7.80 -15.40
CA ALA A 206 -40.12 7.45 -16.57
C ALA A 206 -40.11 5.95 -16.86
N PHE A 207 -40.64 5.12 -15.93
CA PHE A 207 -40.64 3.67 -16.04
C PHE A 207 -42.00 3.15 -16.50
N PRO A 208 -42.04 2.11 -17.35
CA PRO A 208 -43.29 1.44 -17.70
C PRO A 208 -44.02 0.86 -16.48
N GLU A 209 -45.36 0.76 -16.55
CA GLU A 209 -46.18 0.23 -15.45
C GLU A 209 -45.77 -1.20 -15.02
N SER A 210 -45.18 -1.98 -15.93
CA SER A 210 -44.66 -3.31 -15.64
C SER A 210 -43.53 -3.36 -14.62
N PHE A 211 -42.84 -2.23 -14.36
CA PHE A 211 -41.81 -2.10 -13.34
C PHE A 211 -42.34 -1.65 -11.99
N VAL A 212 -43.61 -1.30 -11.90
CA VAL A 212 -44.26 -0.85 -10.68
C VAL A 212 -44.84 -2.07 -9.95
N ILE A 213 -44.31 -2.33 -8.76
CA ILE A 213 -44.78 -3.40 -7.85
C ILE A 213 -45.24 -2.70 -6.55
N ASP A 214 -46.43 -3.01 -6.06
CA ASP A 214 -47.02 -2.42 -4.86
C ASP A 214 -46.97 -0.86 -4.82
N GLY A 215 -47.20 -0.22 -5.98
CA GLY A 215 -47.27 1.21 -6.14
C GLY A 215 -45.92 1.93 -6.16
N ARG A 216 -44.80 1.20 -6.31
CA ARG A 216 -43.45 1.75 -6.44
C ARG A 216 -42.64 1.04 -7.49
N VAL A 217 -41.66 1.74 -8.09
CA VAL A 217 -40.65 1.12 -8.95
C VAL A 217 -39.64 0.39 -8.06
N SER A 218 -39.35 -0.87 -8.40
CA SER A 218 -38.34 -1.66 -7.69
C SER A 218 -36.96 -1.01 -7.77
N VAL A 219 -36.25 -0.98 -6.66
CA VAL A 219 -34.90 -0.40 -6.51
C VAL A 219 -33.90 -1.47 -6.07
N TYR A 220 -32.61 -1.21 -6.20
CA TYR A 220 -31.51 -2.12 -5.88
C TYR A 220 -30.48 -1.47 -4.95
N PHE A 221 -30.92 -0.55 -4.07
CA PHE A 221 -30.04 0.10 -3.12
C PHE A 221 -29.42 -0.88 -2.14
N GLU A 222 -30.21 -1.87 -1.68
CA GLU A 222 -29.75 -2.94 -0.79
C GLU A 222 -28.66 -3.78 -1.44
N ALA A 223 -28.83 -4.13 -2.72
CA ALA A 223 -27.83 -4.92 -3.45
C ALA A 223 -26.51 -4.15 -3.58
N ALA A 224 -26.58 -2.85 -3.95
CA ALA A 224 -25.39 -2.01 -4.06
C ALA A 224 -24.67 -1.88 -2.71
N ALA A 225 -25.40 -1.62 -1.61
CA ALA A 225 -24.84 -1.50 -0.28
C ALA A 225 -24.20 -2.80 0.23
N VAL A 226 -24.88 -3.94 0.01
CA VAL A 226 -24.37 -5.27 0.40
C VAL A 226 -23.09 -5.61 -0.37
N ILE A 227 -23.05 -5.38 -1.69
CA ILE A 227 -21.86 -5.65 -2.51
C ILE A 227 -20.67 -4.84 -2.00
N ILE A 228 -20.83 -3.54 -1.73
CA ILE A 228 -19.76 -2.70 -1.19
C ILE A 228 -19.27 -3.22 0.16
N SER A 229 -20.19 -3.53 1.08
CA SER A 229 -19.82 -4.00 2.42
C SER A 229 -19.13 -5.36 2.39
N LEU A 230 -19.60 -6.30 1.57
CA LEU A 230 -18.94 -7.61 1.39
C LEU A 230 -17.58 -7.47 0.71
N THR A 231 -17.44 -6.55 -0.24
CA THR A 231 -16.14 -6.26 -0.88
C THR A 231 -15.16 -5.68 0.12
N LEU A 232 -15.58 -4.73 0.99
CA LEU A 232 -14.73 -4.21 2.08
C LEU A 232 -14.29 -5.32 3.03
N MET A 233 -15.20 -6.21 3.41
CA MET A 233 -14.88 -7.35 4.25
C MET A 233 -13.86 -8.28 3.59
N GLY A 234 -14.04 -8.59 2.31
CA GLY A 234 -13.10 -9.41 1.53
C GLY A 234 -11.71 -8.78 1.47
N GLN A 235 -11.63 -7.47 1.27
CA GLN A 235 -10.35 -6.75 1.26
C GLN A 235 -9.66 -6.74 2.63
N ILE A 236 -10.41 -6.59 3.72
CA ILE A 236 -9.85 -6.70 5.07
C ILE A 236 -9.26 -8.09 5.31
N PHE A 237 -9.92 -9.16 4.86
CA PHE A 237 -9.39 -10.51 5.00
C PHE A 237 -8.15 -10.73 4.13
N GLU A 238 -8.13 -10.22 2.91
CA GLU A 238 -6.99 -10.28 2.01
C GLU A 238 -5.77 -9.59 2.61
N LEU A 239 -5.90 -8.32 3.05
CA LEU A 239 -4.81 -7.55 3.65
C LEU A 239 -4.29 -8.20 4.94
N ARG A 240 -5.18 -8.74 5.79
CA ARG A 240 -4.78 -9.49 6.98
C ARG A 240 -4.04 -10.79 6.68
N ALA A 241 -4.46 -11.50 5.64
CA ALA A 241 -3.76 -12.74 5.24
C ALA A 241 -2.34 -12.43 4.75
N ARG A 242 -2.17 -11.34 4.01
CA ARG A 242 -0.85 -10.86 3.55
C ARG A 242 0.04 -10.43 4.70
N SER A 243 -0.47 -9.64 5.65
CA SER A 243 0.31 -9.16 6.81
C SER A 243 0.86 -10.31 7.66
N ARG A 244 0.09 -11.40 7.84
CA ARG A 244 0.55 -12.59 8.57
C ARG A 244 1.72 -13.30 7.90
N THR A 245 1.75 -13.33 6.58
CA THR A 245 2.87 -13.94 5.84
C THR A 245 4.14 -13.11 6.02
N SER A 246 4.05 -11.80 5.94
CA SER A 246 5.17 -10.88 6.21
C SER A 246 5.65 -10.97 7.65
N GLU A 247 4.76 -11.11 8.63
CA GLU A 247 5.09 -11.26 10.05
C GLU A 247 5.88 -12.55 10.31
N ALA A 248 5.53 -13.66 9.66
CA ALA A 248 6.28 -14.91 9.76
C ALA A 248 7.72 -14.76 9.23
N ILE A 249 7.91 -14.06 8.12
CA ILE A 249 9.25 -13.76 7.58
C ILE A 249 10.02 -12.82 8.52
N ARG A 250 9.38 -11.80 9.06
CA ARG A 250 9.98 -10.87 10.03
C ARG A 250 10.43 -11.58 11.31
N SER A 251 9.65 -12.53 11.80
CA SER A 251 10.03 -13.30 13.00
C SER A 251 11.31 -14.10 12.79
N LEU A 252 11.57 -14.55 11.56
CA LEU A 252 12.84 -15.19 11.20
C LEU A 252 13.99 -14.17 11.12
N LEU A 253 13.76 -12.99 10.56
CA LEU A 253 14.75 -11.91 10.51
C LEU A 253 15.12 -11.38 11.90
N GLN A 254 14.16 -11.31 12.83
CA GLN A 254 14.39 -10.93 14.23
C GLN A 254 15.18 -11.97 15.04
N LEU A 255 15.48 -13.14 14.47
CA LEU A 255 16.34 -14.12 15.13
C LEU A 255 17.81 -13.66 15.13
N ALA A 256 18.26 -12.85 14.18
CA ALA A 256 19.58 -12.24 14.22
C ALA A 256 19.62 -11.14 15.32
N PRO A 257 20.73 -10.94 16.03
CA PRO A 257 20.89 -9.84 16.97
C PRO A 257 21.04 -8.50 16.21
N ASP A 258 20.62 -7.40 16.84
CA ASP A 258 20.73 -6.05 16.23
C ASP A 258 22.15 -5.52 16.19
N THR A 259 23.02 -6.02 17.07
CA THR A 259 24.42 -5.57 17.22
C THR A 259 25.38 -6.76 17.23
N ALA A 260 26.60 -6.50 16.80
CA ALA A 260 27.72 -7.42 16.87
C ALA A 260 28.88 -6.81 17.67
N ARG A 261 29.61 -7.64 18.41
CA ARG A 261 30.80 -7.21 19.14
C ARG A 261 32.03 -7.41 18.28
N ARG A 262 32.55 -6.33 17.71
CA ARG A 262 33.74 -6.32 16.88
C ARG A 262 35.01 -6.23 17.72
N ILE A 263 36.04 -6.99 17.34
CA ILE A 263 37.37 -6.95 17.92
C ILE A 263 38.25 -6.13 16.97
N ASN A 264 38.73 -4.99 17.43
CA ASN A 264 39.63 -4.12 16.67
C ASN A 264 41.08 -4.67 16.70
N ASP A 265 41.96 -4.10 15.85
CA ASP A 265 43.38 -4.51 15.75
C ASP A 265 44.19 -4.29 17.06
N ASP A 266 43.74 -3.36 17.90
CA ASP A 266 44.29 -3.11 19.23
C ASP A 266 43.75 -4.04 20.32
N SER A 267 42.95 -5.06 19.93
CA SER A 267 42.26 -5.99 20.82
C SER A 267 41.15 -5.35 21.68
N SER A 268 40.76 -4.11 21.42
CA SER A 268 39.57 -3.53 22.03
C SER A 268 38.30 -4.13 21.42
N GLU A 269 37.25 -4.23 22.25
CA GLU A 269 35.93 -4.70 21.81
C GLU A 269 34.97 -3.50 21.74
N GLU A 270 34.21 -3.41 20.65
CA GLU A 270 33.14 -2.42 20.51
C GLU A 270 31.86 -3.09 20.00
N ASP A 271 30.70 -2.61 20.47
CA ASP A 271 29.42 -3.06 19.98
C ASP A 271 29.04 -2.17 18.76
N VAL A 272 28.90 -2.79 17.60
CA VAL A 272 28.53 -2.11 16.33
C VAL A 272 27.19 -2.62 15.82
N PRO A 273 26.40 -1.79 15.14
CA PRO A 273 25.21 -2.24 14.43
C PRO A 273 25.57 -3.34 13.43
N LEU A 274 24.67 -4.31 13.25
CA LEU A 274 24.92 -5.40 12.31
C LEU A 274 25.15 -4.93 10.87
N SER A 275 24.54 -3.79 10.48
CA SER A 275 24.74 -3.13 9.18
C SER A 275 26.17 -2.67 8.90
N ASP A 276 26.95 -2.46 9.96
CA ASP A 276 28.32 -1.93 9.87
C ASP A 276 29.38 -3.05 9.86
N VAL A 277 28.95 -4.30 10.05
CA VAL A 277 29.80 -5.48 9.98
C VAL A 277 30.17 -5.77 8.53
N ARG A 278 31.46 -5.99 8.26
CA ARG A 278 32.02 -6.27 6.94
C ARG A 278 32.68 -7.63 6.89
N GLU A 279 32.81 -8.17 5.69
CA GLU A 279 33.59 -9.38 5.45
C GLU A 279 35.05 -9.19 5.88
N GLY A 280 35.53 -10.11 6.72
CA GLY A 280 36.87 -10.05 7.32
C GLY A 280 36.92 -9.47 8.73
N ASP A 281 35.81 -8.92 9.24
CA ASP A 281 35.74 -8.45 10.63
C ASP A 281 35.83 -9.64 11.61
N ARG A 282 36.52 -9.40 12.73
CA ARG A 282 36.59 -10.39 13.82
C ARG A 282 35.56 -10.03 14.87
N LEU A 283 34.64 -10.97 15.12
CA LEU A 283 33.52 -10.78 16.05
C LEU A 283 33.68 -11.72 17.25
N ARG A 284 33.34 -11.23 18.45
CA ARG A 284 33.27 -12.05 19.66
C ARG A 284 31.82 -12.44 19.92
N VAL A 285 31.62 -13.76 20.13
CA VAL A 285 30.33 -14.31 20.53
C VAL A 285 30.51 -15.03 21.87
N ARG A 286 29.86 -14.52 22.90
CA ARG A 286 29.95 -15.08 24.28
C ARG A 286 28.89 -16.19 24.50
N PRO A 287 29.04 -17.01 25.53
CA PRO A 287 27.99 -17.95 25.89
C PRO A 287 26.66 -17.26 26.15
N GLY A 288 25.59 -17.78 25.55
CA GLY A 288 24.26 -17.21 25.62
C GLY A 288 24.00 -16.12 24.61
N GLU A 289 24.99 -15.68 23.81
CA GLU A 289 24.81 -14.73 22.71
C GLU A 289 24.51 -15.48 21.40
N LYS A 290 23.77 -14.82 20.51
CA LYS A 290 23.56 -15.31 19.16
C LYS A 290 24.73 -14.97 18.26
N VAL A 291 25.04 -15.84 17.32
CA VAL A 291 26.02 -15.59 16.26
C VAL A 291 25.47 -14.48 15.36
N PRO A 292 26.17 -13.33 15.18
CA PRO A 292 25.60 -12.18 14.49
C PRO A 292 25.42 -12.40 12.98
N VAL A 293 26.43 -12.99 12.32
CA VAL A 293 26.47 -13.22 10.86
C VAL A 293 27.10 -14.58 10.58
N ASP A 294 26.92 -15.08 9.37
CA ASP A 294 27.63 -16.27 8.90
C ASP A 294 29.14 -16.04 8.91
N GLY A 295 29.90 -17.05 9.33
CA GLY A 295 31.34 -16.92 9.40
C GLY A 295 32.06 -18.22 9.73
N GLU A 296 33.37 -18.12 10.02
CA GLU A 296 34.22 -19.21 10.39
C GLU A 296 34.85 -18.95 11.78
N VAL A 297 34.98 -19.98 12.58
CA VAL A 297 35.60 -19.87 13.91
C VAL A 297 37.10 -19.61 13.78
N ALA A 298 37.52 -18.37 14.04
CA ALA A 298 38.92 -17.97 13.98
C ALA A 298 39.71 -18.40 15.25
N GLN A 299 39.05 -18.43 16.42
CA GLN A 299 39.69 -18.76 17.70
C GLN A 299 38.65 -19.28 18.69
N GLY A 300 39.08 -20.20 19.57
CA GLY A 300 38.22 -20.77 20.61
C GLY A 300 37.55 -22.07 20.22
N SER A 301 36.61 -22.51 21.04
CA SER A 301 35.72 -23.65 20.76
C SER A 301 34.44 -23.51 21.57
N SER A 302 33.33 -23.89 21.00
CA SER A 302 32.04 -23.87 21.70
C SER A 302 31.09 -24.94 21.18
N SER A 303 29.94 -25.08 21.86
CA SER A 303 28.78 -25.78 21.32
C SER A 303 27.73 -24.76 20.90
N VAL A 304 27.21 -24.89 19.68
CA VAL A 304 26.26 -23.98 19.07
C VAL A 304 24.94 -24.72 18.84
N ASP A 305 23.86 -24.15 19.31
CA ASP A 305 22.50 -24.64 19.05
C ASP A 305 22.05 -24.18 17.66
N GLU A 306 21.97 -25.13 16.76
CA GLU A 306 21.53 -24.94 15.35
C GLU A 306 20.10 -25.48 15.12
N SER A 307 19.35 -25.77 16.19
CA SER A 307 18.04 -26.42 16.13
C SER A 307 17.02 -25.63 15.31
N MET A 308 17.16 -24.33 15.28
CA MET A 308 16.31 -23.45 14.45
C MET A 308 16.46 -23.69 12.94
N LEU A 309 17.59 -24.25 12.49
CA LEU A 309 17.87 -24.56 11.09
C LEU A 309 17.74 -26.06 10.79
N THR A 310 18.30 -26.88 11.66
CA THR A 310 18.39 -28.34 11.46
C THR A 310 17.19 -29.10 12.02
N GLY A 311 16.47 -28.52 13.00
CA GLY A 311 15.45 -29.21 13.79
C GLY A 311 16.01 -30.14 14.84
N GLU A 312 17.34 -30.32 14.92
CA GLU A 312 18.00 -31.19 15.86
C GLU A 312 18.22 -30.49 17.21
N PRO A 313 17.74 -31.03 18.35
CA PRO A 313 17.82 -30.34 19.65
C PRO A 313 19.18 -30.41 20.31
N VAL A 314 20.15 -31.13 19.73
CA VAL A 314 21.49 -31.32 20.32
C VAL A 314 22.45 -30.27 19.77
N PRO A 315 23.09 -29.44 20.64
CA PRO A 315 24.08 -28.47 20.20
C PRO A 315 25.29 -29.12 19.51
N VAL A 316 25.75 -28.50 18.43
CA VAL A 316 26.88 -28.96 17.62
C VAL A 316 28.18 -28.34 18.14
N SER A 317 29.20 -29.13 18.38
CA SER A 317 30.53 -28.64 18.78
C SER A 317 31.23 -27.99 17.58
N LYS A 318 31.71 -26.75 17.77
CA LYS A 318 32.44 -25.95 16.77
C LYS A 318 33.87 -25.68 17.26
N ARG A 319 34.83 -25.80 16.36
CA ARG A 319 36.26 -25.58 16.59
C ARG A 319 36.81 -24.63 15.55
N VAL A 320 38.05 -24.21 15.73
CA VAL A 320 38.74 -23.33 14.75
C VAL A 320 38.70 -23.98 13.35
N GLY A 321 38.27 -23.23 12.36
CA GLY A 321 38.05 -23.66 10.99
C GLY A 321 36.65 -24.17 10.67
N ASP A 322 35.76 -24.32 11.68
CA ASP A 322 34.37 -24.74 11.47
C ASP A 322 33.49 -23.54 11.09
N THR A 323 32.55 -23.75 10.20
CA THR A 323 31.55 -22.71 9.81
C THR A 323 30.49 -22.57 10.91
N VAL A 324 30.11 -21.32 11.19
CA VAL A 324 28.99 -20.97 12.06
C VAL A 324 27.97 -20.14 11.25
N ILE A 325 26.71 -20.30 11.63
CA ILE A 325 25.59 -19.71 10.91
C ILE A 325 24.97 -18.62 11.78
N GLY A 326 24.66 -17.48 11.17
CA GLY A 326 24.01 -16.35 11.83
C GLY A 326 22.69 -16.74 12.51
N ALA A 327 22.36 -16.04 13.57
CA ALA A 327 21.18 -16.27 14.42
C ALA A 327 21.21 -17.56 15.27
N THR A 328 22.19 -18.47 15.11
CA THR A 328 22.37 -19.64 15.98
C THR A 328 22.86 -19.22 17.36
N LEU A 329 22.55 -20.02 18.40
CA LEU A 329 22.84 -19.67 19.79
C LEU A 329 24.15 -20.33 20.27
N ASN A 330 25.11 -19.53 20.70
CA ASN A 330 26.31 -20.03 21.37
C ASN A 330 26.01 -20.48 22.80
N THR A 331 26.22 -21.75 23.15
CA THR A 331 25.74 -22.30 24.43
C THR A 331 26.81 -22.35 25.52
N SER A 332 28.09 -22.61 25.23
CA SER A 332 29.04 -22.96 26.27
C SER A 332 30.41 -22.29 26.22
N GLY A 333 30.98 -21.98 25.08
CA GLY A 333 32.32 -21.41 24.93
C GLY A 333 32.28 -20.05 24.21
N SER A 334 33.44 -19.49 23.90
CA SER A 334 33.54 -18.25 23.10
C SER A 334 34.68 -18.37 22.08
#